data_5f70a0119eeb9172f69721188ca90c88
#
_entry.id   5f70a0119eeb9172f69721188ca90c88
#
_cell.length_a   1.000
_cell.length_b   1.000
_cell.length_c   1.000
_cell.angle_alpha   90.00
_cell.angle_beta   90.00
_cell.angle_gamma   90.00
#
_symmetry.space_group_name_H-M   'P 1'
#
loop_
_entity.id
_entity.type
_entity.pdbx_description
1 polymer ?
#
loop_
_entity_poly.entity_id
_entity_poly.type
_entity_poly.pdbx_seq_one_letter_code
_entity_poly.pdbx_strand_id
1 'polypeptide(L)'
;VYKRQAPPPWFTHLHPDARPVTAAGARLSPGSRQAFCPSHPAYAEAADAVVTALASRYAGHPAVVLWHVHNEFGNHNALCYCDTSAAAFRDWLRERYADTEALNEAWGTDFWSQRYGSWEEIDPPGETTAFRNPGHELDYRRFSSDALLARHRAEANLLRRLSPGTPLTTNLLGTLEPKVDGHALAAACDVVSVDHYLPPDDPNPHIDLALNADLARGMAAGRPWLLMEHSTSAVNWHPVNVAKRPGEMRRNSLAHLARGADGILFFQWRQSRAGAEKWHSAMLPHSGTGSRIWREVRALGADLAALGEVVGTRVRADVALLFDWHTWWALELQARPSDRMRYLDAVRDWYETLWTSDITCDIIPPGSDPTPYGAVVAPNLYLLSERDAATLTRYVRDGGHLAVGCFSGVVDPHDRVHPGGPPGVLREVLGLEIDEYLPLRAGETVRLDDGSPADLWAERVEPRGCGTVLRFADTIEGGPARGGPAVTRHVHGKGTAWYVATRASPGTLRRLIRGLSAEAGLRRVAAVPEGVEAVRRIGGNRSYLFLLNHTDTEITIPVEGTVIHGSASGSHAVLPAGGTAVVREEAPAHRPRGGRSPLETGT
;
A
#
# COMPACT_ATOMS: atom_id res chain seq x y z
N VAL A 1 -4.07 8.28 -24.44
CA VAL A 1 -3.43 7.38 -23.49
C VAL A 1 -2.71 6.30 -24.26
N TYR A 2 -1.39 6.23 -24.14
CA TYR A 2 -0.58 5.16 -24.70
C TYR A 2 -0.33 4.13 -23.61
N LYS A 3 -0.73 2.89 -23.84
CA LYS A 3 -0.65 1.79 -22.89
C LYS A 3 -0.01 0.59 -23.59
N ARG A 4 1.20 0.20 -23.18
CA ARG A 4 1.94 -0.94 -23.72
C ARG A 4 2.13 -1.98 -22.62
N GLN A 5 1.73 -3.23 -22.86
CA GLN A 5 1.86 -4.27 -21.85
C GLN A 5 2.35 -5.62 -22.38
N ALA A 6 2.51 -5.78 -23.69
CA ALA A 6 2.96 -7.03 -24.27
C ALA A 6 3.90 -6.78 -25.46
N PRO A 7 5.08 -7.42 -25.50
CA PRO A 7 5.88 -7.40 -26.70
C PRO A 7 5.15 -8.17 -27.81
N PRO A 8 5.20 -7.69 -29.07
CA PRO A 8 4.58 -8.39 -30.18
C PRO A 8 5.32 -9.71 -30.49
N PRO A 9 4.66 -10.70 -31.11
CA PRO A 9 5.26 -12.01 -31.40
C PRO A 9 6.57 -11.95 -32.18
N TRP A 10 6.71 -10.99 -33.10
CA TRP A 10 7.97 -10.82 -33.86
C TRP A 10 9.14 -10.48 -32.94
N PHE A 11 8.93 -9.70 -31.86
CA PHE A 11 9.98 -9.36 -30.91
C PHE A 11 10.48 -10.60 -30.16
N THR A 12 9.58 -11.41 -29.61
CA THR A 12 9.95 -12.64 -28.90
C THR A 12 10.50 -13.73 -29.82
N HIS A 13 10.21 -13.65 -31.12
CA HIS A 13 10.81 -14.52 -32.14
C HIS A 13 12.26 -14.11 -32.45
N LEU A 14 12.52 -12.82 -32.63
CA LEU A 14 13.87 -12.30 -32.92
C LEU A 14 14.79 -12.33 -31.69
N HIS A 15 14.22 -12.15 -30.50
CA HIS A 15 14.93 -12.11 -29.21
C HIS A 15 14.36 -13.15 -28.25
N PRO A 16 14.56 -14.46 -28.48
CA PRO A 16 14.00 -15.50 -27.64
C PRO A 16 14.59 -15.52 -26.22
N ASP A 17 15.80 -14.98 -26.06
CA ASP A 17 16.52 -14.79 -24.82
C ASP A 17 15.98 -13.63 -23.96
N ALA A 18 15.26 -12.69 -24.56
CA ALA A 18 14.59 -11.62 -23.83
C ALA A 18 13.37 -12.08 -23.02
N ARG A 19 12.92 -13.33 -23.15
CA ARG A 19 11.80 -13.85 -22.37
C ARG A 19 12.20 -14.16 -20.92
N PRO A 20 11.31 -13.92 -19.95
CA PRO A 20 11.62 -14.17 -18.55
C PRO A 20 11.95 -15.65 -18.27
N VAL A 21 12.83 -15.85 -17.29
CA VAL A 21 13.18 -17.16 -16.74
C VAL A 21 12.71 -17.24 -15.29
N THR A 22 12.07 -18.33 -14.90
CA THR A 22 11.59 -18.57 -13.54
C THR A 22 12.75 -18.93 -12.60
N ALA A 23 12.51 -18.94 -11.28
CA ALA A 23 13.50 -19.41 -10.29
C ALA A 23 13.91 -20.87 -10.51
N ALA A 24 13.04 -21.69 -11.09
CA ALA A 24 13.33 -23.09 -11.49
C ALA A 24 14.11 -23.21 -12.81
N GLY A 25 14.57 -22.10 -13.41
CA GLY A 25 15.32 -22.09 -14.66
C GLY A 25 14.48 -22.26 -15.93
N ALA A 26 13.15 -22.32 -15.84
CA ALA A 26 12.28 -22.49 -16.99
C ALA A 26 12.03 -21.13 -17.71
N ARG A 27 12.37 -21.06 -18.99
CA ARG A 27 12.06 -19.90 -19.82
C ARG A 27 10.58 -19.88 -20.19
N LEU A 28 9.88 -18.77 -19.87
CA LEU A 28 8.46 -18.64 -20.13
C LEU A 28 8.15 -18.58 -21.64
N SER A 29 7.00 -19.13 -22.03
CA SER A 29 6.52 -19.10 -23.42
C SER A 29 6.04 -17.70 -23.82
N PRO A 30 6.15 -17.31 -25.11
CA PRO A 30 5.59 -16.07 -25.61
C PRO A 30 4.06 -16.15 -25.73
N GLY A 31 3.42 -15.01 -26.04
CA GLY A 31 2.00 -14.94 -26.35
C GLY A 31 1.10 -14.50 -25.19
N SER A 32 1.69 -13.99 -24.11
CA SER A 32 0.99 -13.41 -22.97
C SER A 32 1.50 -12.01 -22.64
N ARG A 33 0.92 -11.38 -21.60
CA ARG A 33 1.33 -10.07 -21.09
C ARG A 33 2.76 -10.13 -20.54
N GLN A 34 3.52 -9.03 -20.72
CA GLN A 34 4.84 -8.80 -20.09
C GLN A 34 5.84 -9.96 -20.29
N ALA A 35 5.82 -10.61 -21.44
CA ALA A 35 6.74 -11.70 -21.79
C ALA A 35 8.15 -11.17 -22.17
N PHE A 36 8.77 -10.37 -21.27
CA PHE A 36 10.09 -9.80 -21.45
C PHE A 36 10.83 -9.67 -20.12
N CYS A 37 12.15 -9.82 -20.16
CA CYS A 37 13.03 -9.49 -19.05
C CYS A 37 13.22 -7.97 -18.95
N PRO A 38 12.98 -7.32 -17.81
CA PRO A 38 13.14 -5.87 -17.65
C PRO A 38 14.56 -5.36 -17.92
N SER A 39 15.57 -6.19 -17.66
CA SER A 39 16.99 -5.85 -17.85
C SER A 39 17.50 -6.10 -19.28
N HIS A 40 16.70 -6.66 -20.19
CA HIS A 40 17.18 -7.06 -21.51
C HIS A 40 17.32 -5.86 -22.46
N PRO A 41 18.52 -5.61 -23.07
CA PRO A 41 18.78 -4.42 -23.87
C PRO A 41 17.90 -4.32 -25.11
N ALA A 42 17.65 -5.42 -25.83
CA ALA A 42 16.78 -5.38 -27.01
C ALA A 42 15.36 -4.94 -26.67
N TYR A 43 14.85 -5.28 -25.47
CA TYR A 43 13.56 -4.77 -25.01
C TYR A 43 13.61 -3.27 -24.77
N ALA A 44 14.67 -2.78 -24.13
CA ALA A 44 14.87 -1.36 -23.87
C ALA A 44 14.91 -0.56 -25.20
N GLU A 45 15.69 -1.02 -26.18
CA GLU A 45 15.79 -0.40 -27.51
C GLU A 45 14.45 -0.36 -28.26
N ALA A 46 13.73 -1.47 -28.30
CA ALA A 46 12.42 -1.55 -28.94
C ALA A 46 11.38 -0.65 -28.25
N ALA A 47 11.42 -0.58 -26.91
CA ALA A 47 10.57 0.30 -26.10
C ALA A 47 10.84 1.78 -26.41
N ASP A 48 12.10 2.18 -26.39
CA ASP A 48 12.53 3.56 -26.63
C ASP A 48 12.21 4.00 -28.07
N ALA A 49 12.32 3.10 -29.05
CA ALA A 49 11.93 3.36 -30.42
C ALA A 49 10.43 3.65 -30.58
N VAL A 50 9.58 2.87 -29.91
CA VAL A 50 8.13 3.09 -29.92
C VAL A 50 7.75 4.39 -29.21
N VAL A 51 8.33 4.66 -28.05
CA VAL A 51 8.11 5.90 -27.29
C VAL A 51 8.52 7.11 -28.12
N THR A 52 9.69 7.04 -28.75
CA THR A 52 10.22 8.11 -29.62
C THR A 52 9.26 8.39 -30.79
N ALA A 53 8.82 7.35 -31.50
CA ALA A 53 7.93 7.50 -32.65
C ALA A 53 6.58 8.12 -32.26
N LEU A 54 6.00 7.70 -31.14
CA LEU A 54 4.75 8.25 -30.63
C LEU A 54 4.89 9.69 -30.15
N ALA A 55 5.90 9.98 -29.35
CA ALA A 55 6.13 11.32 -28.83
C ALA A 55 6.44 12.29 -29.96
N SER A 56 7.31 11.93 -30.93
CA SER A 56 7.61 12.78 -32.07
C SER A 56 6.37 13.13 -32.90
N ARG A 57 5.37 12.24 -32.95
CA ARG A 57 4.14 12.48 -33.68
C ARG A 57 3.11 13.29 -32.90
N TYR A 58 3.01 13.10 -31.59
CA TYR A 58 1.85 13.57 -30.82
C TYR A 58 2.20 14.58 -29.70
N ALA A 59 3.47 14.87 -29.44
CA ALA A 59 3.88 15.75 -28.34
C ALA A 59 3.20 17.14 -28.35
N GLY A 60 2.97 17.71 -29.53
CA GLY A 60 2.30 19.01 -29.66
C GLY A 60 0.79 18.95 -29.86
N HIS A 61 0.18 17.76 -29.79
CA HIS A 61 -1.24 17.62 -30.08
C HIS A 61 -2.08 18.04 -28.86
N PRO A 62 -3.06 18.97 -29.01
CA PRO A 62 -3.79 19.55 -27.87
C PRO A 62 -4.66 18.55 -27.10
N ALA A 63 -4.98 17.39 -27.69
CA ALA A 63 -5.72 16.33 -27.00
C ALA A 63 -4.82 15.42 -26.14
N VAL A 64 -3.49 15.56 -26.20
CA VAL A 64 -2.57 14.81 -25.34
C VAL A 64 -2.34 15.63 -24.07
N VAL A 65 -2.99 15.21 -23.00
CA VAL A 65 -2.94 15.90 -21.70
C VAL A 65 -2.09 15.17 -20.67
N LEU A 66 -1.78 13.89 -20.92
CA LEU A 66 -1.05 13.02 -20.01
C LEU A 66 -0.43 11.86 -20.78
N TRP A 67 0.83 11.53 -20.50
CA TRP A 67 1.48 10.30 -20.96
C TRP A 67 1.37 9.21 -19.91
N HIS A 68 0.86 8.04 -20.30
CA HIS A 68 0.85 6.84 -19.47
C HIS A 68 1.97 5.91 -19.93
N VAL A 69 3.03 5.80 -19.11
CA VAL A 69 4.23 5.03 -19.41
C VAL A 69 4.01 3.57 -19.08
N HIS A 70 3.98 2.71 -20.09
CA HIS A 70 3.75 1.27 -19.94
C HIS A 70 2.40 0.94 -19.26
N ASN A 71 2.22 -0.31 -18.85
CA ASN A 71 1.08 -0.78 -18.07
C ASN A 71 1.53 -1.73 -16.99
N GLU A 72 1.19 -1.43 -15.74
CA GLU A 72 1.36 -2.33 -14.60
C GLU A 72 2.77 -2.93 -14.52
N PHE A 73 3.79 -2.09 -14.35
CA PHE A 73 5.16 -2.56 -14.21
C PHE A 73 5.27 -3.70 -13.19
N GLY A 74 5.87 -4.83 -13.61
CA GLY A 74 6.13 -5.97 -12.75
C GLY A 74 4.94 -6.91 -12.51
N ASN A 75 3.75 -6.67 -13.08
CA ASN A 75 2.59 -7.52 -12.81
C ASN A 75 2.85 -9.02 -13.09
N HIS A 76 3.53 -9.33 -14.20
CA HIS A 76 3.83 -10.70 -14.59
C HIS A 76 5.32 -11.01 -14.79
N ASN A 77 6.19 -10.02 -14.64
CA ASN A 77 7.64 -10.12 -14.84
C ASN A 77 8.45 -9.41 -13.76
N ALA A 78 7.94 -9.37 -12.54
CA ALA A 78 8.63 -8.74 -11.41
C ALA A 78 9.99 -9.39 -11.12
N LEU A 79 10.12 -10.70 -11.31
CA LEU A 79 11.36 -11.45 -11.12
C LEU A 79 11.73 -12.16 -12.43
N CYS A 80 13.02 -12.10 -12.80
CA CYS A 80 13.56 -12.80 -13.97
C CYS A 80 14.95 -13.32 -13.68
N TYR A 81 15.14 -14.63 -13.78
CA TYR A 81 16.38 -15.36 -13.42
C TYR A 81 17.24 -15.72 -14.64
N CYS A 82 17.19 -14.94 -15.72
CA CYS A 82 18.02 -15.17 -16.91
C CYS A 82 19.43 -14.56 -16.74
N ASP A 83 20.36 -14.95 -17.61
CA ASP A 83 21.75 -14.48 -17.58
C ASP A 83 21.87 -12.96 -17.66
N THR A 84 20.99 -12.31 -18.42
CA THR A 84 20.96 -10.84 -18.50
C THR A 84 20.58 -10.22 -17.17
N SER A 85 19.58 -10.78 -16.46
CA SER A 85 19.24 -10.34 -15.10
C SER A 85 20.36 -10.63 -14.12
N ALA A 86 21.07 -11.77 -14.26
CA ALA A 86 22.21 -12.12 -13.41
C ALA A 86 23.35 -11.09 -13.56
N ALA A 87 23.69 -10.74 -14.79
CA ALA A 87 24.71 -9.71 -15.05
C ALA A 87 24.29 -8.34 -14.48
N ALA A 88 23.05 -7.91 -14.73
CA ALA A 88 22.54 -6.64 -14.22
C ALA A 88 22.45 -6.62 -12.68
N PHE A 89 22.15 -7.77 -12.04
CA PHE A 89 22.15 -7.89 -10.59
C PHE A 89 23.54 -7.73 -10.00
N ARG A 90 24.58 -8.33 -10.61
CA ARG A 90 25.97 -8.14 -10.19
C ARG A 90 26.41 -6.67 -10.30
N ASP A 91 26.02 -5.97 -11.36
CA ASP A 91 26.29 -4.55 -11.51
C ASP A 91 25.60 -3.71 -10.44
N TRP A 92 24.32 -3.99 -10.14
CA TRP A 92 23.57 -3.35 -9.06
C TRP A 92 24.21 -3.60 -7.68
N LEU A 93 24.75 -4.82 -7.44
CA LEU A 93 25.46 -5.14 -6.21
C LEU A 93 26.78 -4.36 -6.09
N ARG A 94 27.53 -4.20 -7.20
CA ARG A 94 28.77 -3.40 -7.23
C ARG A 94 28.51 -1.92 -6.93
N GLU A 95 27.36 -1.40 -7.31
CA GLU A 95 26.97 -0.02 -6.97
C GLU A 95 26.55 0.13 -5.49
N ARG A 96 26.06 -0.94 -4.88
CA ARG A 96 25.53 -0.95 -3.52
C ARG A 96 26.60 -1.28 -2.47
N TYR A 97 27.53 -2.14 -2.79
CA TYR A 97 28.56 -2.63 -1.89
C TYR A 97 29.96 -2.24 -2.40
N ALA A 98 30.83 -1.81 -1.48
CA ALA A 98 32.18 -1.38 -1.82
C ALA A 98 33.00 -2.52 -2.47
N ASP A 99 32.84 -3.73 -1.95
CA ASP A 99 33.50 -4.97 -2.40
C ASP A 99 32.70 -6.20 -1.98
N THR A 100 33.18 -7.38 -2.35
CA THR A 100 32.56 -8.66 -1.97
C THR A 100 32.65 -8.93 -0.47
N GLU A 101 33.62 -8.36 0.24
CA GLU A 101 33.72 -8.49 1.68
C GLU A 101 32.59 -7.78 2.40
N ALA A 102 32.30 -6.52 2.02
CA ALA A 102 31.18 -5.76 2.55
C ALA A 102 29.82 -6.44 2.24
N LEU A 103 29.69 -7.06 1.07
CA LEU A 103 28.52 -7.86 0.72
C LEU A 103 28.42 -9.12 1.60
N ASN A 104 29.53 -9.85 1.77
CA ASN A 104 29.56 -11.05 2.62
C ASN A 104 29.18 -10.73 4.07
N GLU A 105 29.67 -9.63 4.61
CA GLU A 105 29.29 -9.16 5.94
C GLU A 105 27.79 -8.80 6.00
N ALA A 106 27.28 -8.06 5.02
CA ALA A 106 25.88 -7.65 4.97
C ALA A 106 24.92 -8.86 4.89
N TRP A 107 25.24 -9.84 4.09
CA TRP A 107 24.42 -11.05 3.91
C TRP A 107 24.70 -12.16 4.97
N GLY A 108 25.75 -12.02 5.79
CA GLY A 108 26.13 -13.03 6.77
C GLY A 108 26.52 -14.37 6.13
N THR A 109 27.35 -14.35 5.09
CA THR A 109 27.64 -15.51 4.22
C THR A 109 28.61 -16.54 4.81
N ASP A 110 29.15 -16.31 5.99
CA ASP A 110 29.97 -17.31 6.70
C ASP A 110 29.17 -18.59 7.09
N PHE A 111 27.86 -18.54 6.91
CA PHE A 111 26.93 -19.64 7.17
C PHE A 111 26.77 -20.54 5.94
N TRP A 112 26.85 -21.85 6.10
CA TRP A 112 26.70 -22.87 5.04
C TRP A 112 27.62 -22.67 3.83
N SER A 113 28.85 -22.18 4.06
CA SER A 113 29.84 -21.95 2.99
C SER A 113 29.32 -21.06 1.85
N GLN A 114 28.55 -20.03 2.15
CA GLN A 114 27.94 -19.12 1.16
C GLN A 114 28.86 -17.94 0.80
N ARG A 115 30.08 -17.86 1.37
CA ARG A 115 30.98 -16.73 1.16
C ARG A 115 31.44 -16.64 -0.28
N TYR A 116 31.29 -15.46 -0.87
CA TYR A 116 31.65 -15.14 -2.25
C TYR A 116 33.07 -14.56 -2.30
N GLY A 117 33.92 -15.11 -3.19
CA GLY A 117 35.27 -14.63 -3.47
C GLY A 117 35.32 -13.60 -4.61
N SER A 118 34.36 -13.65 -5.51
CA SER A 118 34.23 -12.70 -6.61
C SER A 118 32.76 -12.42 -6.95
N TRP A 119 32.52 -11.33 -7.66
CA TRP A 119 31.19 -10.96 -8.13
C TRP A 119 30.60 -11.99 -9.09
N GLU A 120 31.44 -12.66 -9.87
CA GLU A 120 31.05 -13.64 -10.88
C GLU A 120 30.44 -14.92 -10.28
N GLU A 121 30.71 -15.17 -8.99
CA GLU A 121 30.14 -16.31 -8.24
C GLU A 121 28.68 -16.04 -7.80
N ILE A 122 28.20 -14.79 -7.90
CA ILE A 122 26.87 -14.41 -7.43
C ILE A 122 25.86 -14.57 -8.56
N ASP A 123 24.93 -15.51 -8.40
CA ASP A 123 23.79 -15.71 -9.27
C ASP A 123 22.49 -15.24 -8.61
N PRO A 124 21.41 -14.98 -9.38
CA PRO A 124 20.09 -14.79 -8.81
C PRO A 124 19.68 -15.94 -7.87
N PRO A 125 18.96 -15.69 -6.76
CA PRO A 125 18.59 -16.71 -5.79
C PRO A 125 17.51 -17.65 -6.34
N GLY A 126 17.91 -18.56 -7.24
CA GLY A 126 17.07 -19.60 -7.83
C GLY A 126 16.57 -20.63 -6.81
N GLU A 127 15.99 -21.74 -7.28
CA GLU A 127 15.62 -22.85 -6.39
C GLU A 127 16.84 -23.50 -5.78
N THR A 128 16.77 -23.75 -4.48
CA THR A 128 17.84 -24.37 -3.69
C THR A 128 17.32 -25.60 -2.95
N THR A 129 18.24 -26.48 -2.50
CA THR A 129 17.91 -27.69 -1.74
C THR A 129 17.39 -27.40 -0.33
N ALA A 130 17.62 -26.21 0.20
CA ALA A 130 17.19 -25.75 1.51
C ALA A 130 16.82 -24.27 1.45
N PHE A 131 16.87 -23.55 2.57
CA PHE A 131 16.57 -22.13 2.62
C PHE A 131 17.64 -21.30 1.91
N ARG A 132 17.21 -20.29 1.16
CA ARG A 132 18.09 -19.28 0.58
C ARG A 132 18.64 -18.36 1.65
N ASN A 133 19.74 -17.66 1.34
CA ASN A 133 20.23 -16.59 2.19
C ASN A 133 19.23 -15.42 2.17
N PRO A 134 18.72 -14.95 3.34
CA PRO A 134 17.70 -13.89 3.39
C PRO A 134 18.18 -12.55 2.79
N GLY A 135 19.40 -12.13 3.10
CA GLY A 135 19.96 -10.88 2.56
C GLY A 135 20.10 -10.91 1.04
N HIS A 136 20.53 -12.05 0.48
CA HIS A 136 20.61 -12.30 -0.96
C HIS A 136 19.22 -12.23 -1.63
N GLU A 137 18.22 -12.93 -1.06
CA GLU A 137 16.86 -12.92 -1.62
C GLU A 137 16.22 -11.53 -1.52
N LEU A 138 16.42 -10.82 -0.42
CA LEU A 138 15.91 -9.46 -0.22
C LEU A 138 16.53 -8.48 -1.22
N ASP A 139 17.84 -8.53 -1.42
CA ASP A 139 18.51 -7.65 -2.39
C ASP A 139 18.13 -8.00 -3.84
N TYR A 140 17.84 -9.27 -4.13
CA TYR A 140 17.32 -9.62 -5.45
C TYR A 140 15.92 -9.07 -5.72
N ARG A 141 15.05 -9.00 -4.71
CA ARG A 141 13.73 -8.34 -4.80
C ARG A 141 13.88 -6.84 -5.00
N ARG A 142 14.81 -6.19 -4.29
CA ARG A 142 15.15 -4.78 -4.48
C ARG A 142 15.67 -4.50 -5.87
N PHE A 143 16.67 -5.25 -6.31
CA PHE A 143 17.19 -5.16 -7.67
C PHE A 143 16.09 -5.29 -8.72
N SER A 144 15.23 -6.28 -8.57
CA SER A 144 14.15 -6.53 -9.54
C SER A 144 13.15 -5.36 -9.59
N SER A 145 12.81 -4.76 -8.46
CA SER A 145 12.01 -3.53 -8.38
C SER A 145 12.75 -2.34 -9.01
N ASP A 146 14.04 -2.17 -8.70
CA ASP A 146 14.87 -1.09 -9.24
C ASP A 146 15.06 -1.20 -10.75
N ALA A 147 15.17 -2.42 -11.30
CA ALA A 147 15.26 -2.65 -12.75
C ALA A 147 13.98 -2.20 -13.48
N LEU A 148 12.82 -2.44 -12.91
CA LEU A 148 11.54 -1.96 -13.43
C LEU A 148 11.43 -0.43 -13.32
N LEU A 149 11.83 0.13 -12.20
CA LEU A 149 11.88 1.57 -11.97
C LEU A 149 12.86 2.26 -12.93
N ALA A 150 14.03 1.66 -13.17
CA ALA A 150 15.00 2.17 -14.14
C ALA A 150 14.42 2.19 -15.56
N ARG A 151 13.65 1.15 -15.94
CA ARG A 151 12.96 1.12 -17.22
C ARG A 151 11.90 2.22 -17.32
N HIS A 152 11.08 2.41 -16.28
CA HIS A 152 10.13 3.53 -16.21
C HIS A 152 10.83 4.87 -16.37
N ARG A 153 11.91 5.12 -15.62
CA ARG A 153 12.66 6.39 -15.65
C ARG A 153 13.28 6.66 -17.01
N ALA A 154 13.79 5.65 -17.70
CA ALA A 154 14.37 5.81 -19.03
C ALA A 154 13.29 6.27 -20.04
N GLU A 155 12.13 5.63 -20.08
CA GLU A 155 11.02 6.02 -20.95
C GLU A 155 10.43 7.39 -20.55
N ALA A 156 10.29 7.67 -19.26
CA ALA A 156 9.83 8.96 -18.74
C ALA A 156 10.78 10.10 -19.13
N ASN A 157 12.08 9.90 -18.99
CA ASN A 157 13.09 10.90 -19.36
C ASN A 157 13.10 11.17 -20.89
N LEU A 158 12.86 10.13 -21.68
CA LEU A 158 12.71 10.28 -23.13
C LEU A 158 11.47 11.13 -23.46
N LEU A 159 10.33 10.83 -22.83
CA LEU A 159 9.10 11.62 -22.98
C LEU A 159 9.25 13.06 -22.52
N ARG A 160 9.92 13.33 -21.40
CA ARG A 160 10.18 14.69 -20.92
C ARG A 160 11.00 15.52 -21.90
N ARG A 161 11.94 14.88 -22.61
CA ARG A 161 12.72 15.56 -23.68
C ARG A 161 11.88 15.83 -24.92
N LEU A 162 11.05 14.89 -25.34
CA LEU A 162 10.29 14.96 -26.59
C LEU A 162 8.95 15.70 -26.46
N SER A 163 8.36 15.71 -25.28
CA SER A 163 7.07 16.31 -24.96
C SER A 163 7.13 17.13 -23.66
N PRO A 164 7.93 18.19 -23.62
CA PRO A 164 8.14 18.99 -22.42
C PRO A 164 6.81 19.60 -21.95
N GLY A 165 6.58 19.59 -20.64
CA GLY A 165 5.38 20.16 -20.01
C GLY A 165 4.16 19.24 -19.99
N THR A 166 4.17 18.10 -20.68
CA THR A 166 3.09 17.11 -20.57
C THR A 166 3.39 16.17 -19.38
N PRO A 167 2.51 16.09 -18.37
CA PRO A 167 2.75 15.26 -17.21
C PRO A 167 2.77 13.77 -17.54
N LEU A 168 3.44 13.00 -16.67
CA LEU A 168 3.65 11.57 -16.83
C LEU A 168 3.00 10.79 -15.68
N THR A 169 2.46 9.63 -15.99
CA THR A 169 1.97 8.65 -15.04
C THR A 169 2.29 7.22 -15.48
N THR A 170 2.15 6.28 -14.57
CA THR A 170 1.96 4.85 -14.85
C THR A 170 0.96 4.31 -13.83
N ASN A 171 0.18 3.29 -14.21
CA ASN A 171 -0.72 2.66 -13.27
C ASN A 171 0.07 1.71 -12.35
N LEU A 172 0.08 2.05 -11.06
CA LEU A 172 0.59 1.14 -10.05
C LEU A 172 -0.40 -0.02 -9.90
N LEU A 173 0.14 -1.22 -9.80
CA LEU A 173 -0.65 -2.40 -9.43
C LEU A 173 -1.34 -2.12 -8.13
N GLY A 174 -2.58 -2.56 -8.02
CA GLY A 174 -3.34 -2.41 -6.79
C GLY A 174 -2.39 -2.47 -5.59
N THR A 175 -2.56 -1.56 -4.72
CA THR A 175 -1.65 -1.18 -3.65
C THR A 175 -1.18 -2.33 -2.74
N LEU A 176 -1.68 -3.54 -2.97
CA LEU A 176 -1.46 -4.71 -2.13
C LEU A 176 -0.67 -5.80 -2.87
N GLU A 177 0.22 -5.41 -3.77
CA GLU A 177 1.07 -6.34 -4.53
C GLU A 177 2.54 -6.21 -4.11
N PRO A 178 3.18 -7.33 -3.72
CA PRO A 178 4.59 -7.32 -3.27
C PRO A 178 5.60 -7.34 -4.42
N LYS A 179 5.22 -6.87 -5.61
CA LYS A 179 6.01 -7.07 -6.84
C LYS A 179 7.00 -5.94 -7.12
N VAL A 180 6.64 -4.72 -6.75
CA VAL A 180 7.42 -3.50 -6.99
C VAL A 180 7.22 -2.56 -5.81
N ASP A 181 8.25 -1.83 -5.42
CA ASP A 181 8.12 -0.74 -4.45
C ASP A 181 7.25 0.39 -5.04
N GLY A 182 6.01 0.46 -4.57
CA GLY A 182 5.03 1.45 -5.03
C GLY A 182 5.40 2.87 -4.65
N HIS A 183 6.04 3.10 -3.51
CA HIS A 183 6.50 4.43 -3.10
C HIS A 183 7.58 4.95 -4.05
N ALA A 184 8.57 4.11 -4.38
CA ALA A 184 9.65 4.48 -5.30
C ALA A 184 9.13 4.72 -6.73
N LEU A 185 8.20 3.91 -7.21
CA LEU A 185 7.60 4.07 -8.54
C LEU A 185 6.69 5.31 -8.61
N ALA A 186 5.88 5.56 -7.58
CA ALA A 186 5.02 6.75 -7.49
C ALA A 186 5.84 8.06 -7.47
N ALA A 187 6.98 8.06 -6.75
CA ALA A 187 7.88 9.22 -6.71
C ALA A 187 8.51 9.57 -8.08
N ALA A 188 8.53 8.63 -9.03
CA ALA A 188 9.00 8.86 -10.40
C ALA A 188 7.91 9.41 -11.35
N CYS A 189 6.66 9.50 -10.90
CA CYS A 189 5.51 9.98 -11.65
C CYS A 189 5.15 11.43 -11.28
N ASP A 190 4.69 12.20 -12.25
CA ASP A 190 4.16 13.54 -12.01
C ASP A 190 2.74 13.48 -11.43
N VAL A 191 1.97 12.48 -11.87
CA VAL A 191 0.63 12.15 -11.36
C VAL A 191 0.63 10.69 -10.94
N VAL A 192 0.27 10.41 -9.70
CA VAL A 192 0.08 9.03 -9.23
C VAL A 192 -1.22 8.48 -9.77
N SER A 193 -1.19 7.28 -10.31
CA SER A 193 -2.39 6.55 -10.69
C SER A 193 -2.29 5.08 -10.28
N VAL A 194 -3.43 4.51 -9.92
CA VAL A 194 -3.52 3.13 -9.42
C VAL A 194 -4.63 2.38 -10.10
N ASP A 195 -4.49 1.06 -10.19
CA ASP A 195 -5.55 0.14 -10.56
C ASP A 195 -6.12 -0.49 -9.30
N HIS A 196 -7.44 -0.59 -9.23
CA HIS A 196 -8.08 -1.22 -8.08
C HIS A 196 -9.28 -2.08 -8.49
N TYR A 197 -9.20 -3.36 -8.13
CA TYR A 197 -10.24 -4.36 -8.36
C TYR A 197 -10.53 -5.07 -7.05
N LEU A 198 -11.79 -5.01 -6.62
CA LEU A 198 -12.21 -5.59 -5.34
C LEU A 198 -12.10 -7.11 -5.35
N PRO A 199 -11.52 -7.73 -4.31
CA PRO A 199 -11.56 -9.17 -4.12
C PRO A 199 -13.01 -9.64 -3.93
N PRO A 200 -13.48 -10.66 -4.68
CA PRO A 200 -14.88 -11.09 -4.63
C PRO A 200 -15.26 -11.80 -3.33
N ASP A 201 -14.26 -12.37 -2.65
CA ASP A 201 -14.46 -13.17 -1.43
C ASP A 201 -14.22 -12.36 -0.14
N ASP A 202 -13.90 -11.07 -0.24
CA ASP A 202 -13.73 -10.21 0.93
C ASP A 202 -15.11 -9.87 1.53
N PRO A 203 -15.34 -10.16 2.82
CA PRO A 203 -16.60 -9.81 3.48
C PRO A 203 -16.80 -8.29 3.63
N ASN A 204 -15.70 -7.52 3.65
CA ASN A 204 -15.68 -6.06 3.83
C ASN A 204 -14.92 -5.34 2.70
N PRO A 205 -15.29 -5.55 1.42
CA PRO A 205 -14.50 -5.07 0.29
C PRO A 205 -14.38 -3.54 0.25
N HIS A 206 -15.26 -2.82 0.93
CA HIS A 206 -15.21 -1.36 1.06
C HIS A 206 -14.06 -0.89 1.97
N ILE A 207 -13.64 -1.70 2.95
CA ILE A 207 -12.47 -1.40 3.80
C ILE A 207 -11.17 -1.63 3.01
N ASP A 208 -11.11 -2.70 2.21
CA ASP A 208 -9.99 -2.93 1.29
C ASP A 208 -9.87 -1.79 0.26
N LEU A 209 -11.01 -1.33 -0.32
CA LEU A 209 -11.05 -0.16 -1.17
C LEU A 209 -10.48 1.08 -0.47
N ALA A 210 -10.88 1.31 0.77
CA ALA A 210 -10.44 2.44 1.55
C ALA A 210 -8.92 2.38 1.83
N LEU A 211 -8.39 1.22 2.21
CA LEU A 211 -6.96 0.97 2.40
C LEU A 211 -6.15 1.28 1.13
N ASN A 212 -6.60 0.75 -0.01
CA ASN A 212 -5.97 0.99 -1.30
C ASN A 212 -5.97 2.48 -1.71
N ALA A 213 -7.09 3.17 -1.52
CA ALA A 213 -7.22 4.58 -1.85
C ALA A 213 -6.37 5.47 -0.92
N ASP A 214 -6.28 5.13 0.37
CA ASP A 214 -5.46 5.86 1.33
C ASP A 214 -3.96 5.63 1.09
N LEU A 215 -3.55 4.42 0.66
CA LEU A 215 -2.17 4.18 0.22
C LEU A 215 -1.86 4.94 -1.08
N ALA A 216 -2.77 4.97 -2.06
CA ALA A 216 -2.61 5.79 -3.27
C ALA A 216 -2.42 7.28 -2.93
N ARG A 217 -3.21 7.80 -1.97
CA ARG A 217 -3.06 9.17 -1.46
C ARG A 217 -1.72 9.37 -0.76
N GLY A 218 -1.28 8.43 0.05
CA GLY A 218 0.04 8.46 0.71
C GLY A 218 1.18 8.50 -0.30
N MET A 219 1.15 7.64 -1.32
CA MET A 219 2.11 7.64 -2.44
C MET A 219 2.09 8.96 -3.22
N ALA A 220 0.92 9.60 -3.35
CA ALA A 220 0.79 10.92 -3.96
C ALA A 220 1.20 12.08 -3.03
N ALA A 221 1.68 11.81 -1.82
CA ALA A 221 2.00 12.81 -0.79
C ALA A 221 0.81 13.78 -0.53
N GLY A 222 -0.39 13.24 -0.41
CA GLY A 222 -1.63 13.99 -0.19
C GLY A 222 -2.13 14.80 -1.39
N ARG A 223 -1.44 14.74 -2.54
CA ARG A 223 -1.93 15.35 -3.79
C ARG A 223 -3.06 14.52 -4.39
N PRO A 224 -3.91 15.12 -5.25
CA PRO A 224 -4.87 14.37 -6.05
C PRO A 224 -4.18 13.28 -6.89
N TRP A 225 -4.88 12.15 -7.06
CA TRP A 225 -4.43 10.99 -7.80
C TRP A 225 -5.52 10.48 -8.75
N LEU A 226 -5.22 9.51 -9.61
CA LEU A 226 -6.18 8.95 -10.56
C LEU A 226 -6.43 7.47 -10.28
N LEU A 227 -7.70 7.06 -10.24
CA LEU A 227 -8.07 5.66 -10.39
C LEU A 227 -7.98 5.32 -11.89
N MET A 228 -6.87 4.68 -12.30
CA MET A 228 -6.59 4.46 -13.71
C MET A 228 -7.37 3.26 -14.27
N GLU A 229 -7.56 2.23 -13.47
CA GLU A 229 -8.39 1.09 -13.81
C GLU A 229 -9.33 0.71 -12.68
N HIS A 230 -10.56 0.44 -13.05
CA HIS A 230 -11.61 -0.06 -12.20
C HIS A 230 -12.60 -0.86 -13.04
N SER A 231 -13.27 -1.87 -12.46
CA SER A 231 -14.27 -2.63 -13.20
C SER A 231 -15.67 -2.07 -13.03
N THR A 232 -16.45 -2.08 -14.12
CA THR A 232 -17.87 -1.69 -14.06
C THR A 232 -18.74 -2.77 -13.41
N SER A 233 -18.30 -4.04 -13.44
CA SER A 233 -18.95 -5.18 -12.80
C SER A 233 -17.93 -6.30 -12.58
N ALA A 234 -18.21 -7.53 -13.04
CA ALA A 234 -17.31 -8.67 -12.89
C ALA A 234 -15.98 -8.48 -13.64
N VAL A 235 -14.91 -8.98 -13.07
CA VAL A 235 -13.61 -9.20 -13.73
C VAL A 235 -13.59 -10.60 -14.37
N ASN A 236 -12.41 -11.13 -14.76
CA ASN A 236 -12.34 -12.43 -15.45
C ASN A 236 -11.20 -13.36 -14.98
N TRP A 237 -10.51 -13.03 -13.89
CA TRP A 237 -9.33 -13.78 -13.42
C TRP A 237 -9.51 -14.48 -12.09
N HIS A 238 -10.66 -14.36 -11.44
CA HIS A 238 -10.98 -15.15 -10.25
C HIS A 238 -11.62 -16.50 -10.61
N PRO A 239 -11.57 -17.50 -9.73
CA PRO A 239 -12.30 -18.75 -9.92
C PRO A 239 -13.81 -18.51 -10.07
N VAL A 240 -14.36 -17.53 -9.33
CA VAL A 240 -15.74 -17.05 -9.45
C VAL A 240 -15.71 -15.53 -9.58
N ASN A 241 -16.17 -15.03 -10.74
CA ASN A 241 -16.16 -13.59 -11.03
C ASN A 241 -17.54 -13.00 -10.70
N VAL A 242 -17.70 -12.54 -9.47
CA VAL A 242 -18.95 -11.99 -8.95
C VAL A 242 -19.27 -10.64 -9.60
N ALA A 243 -20.50 -10.48 -10.07
CA ALA A 243 -20.96 -9.20 -10.61
C ALA A 243 -21.30 -8.23 -9.48
N LYS A 244 -20.98 -6.95 -9.68
CA LYS A 244 -21.38 -5.89 -8.76
C LYS A 244 -22.90 -5.74 -8.68
N ARG A 245 -23.41 -5.51 -7.48
CA ARG A 245 -24.82 -5.20 -7.22
C ARG A 245 -25.22 -3.89 -7.90
N PRO A 246 -26.51 -3.64 -8.15
CA PRO A 246 -26.97 -2.33 -8.62
C PRO A 246 -26.51 -1.20 -7.68
N GLY A 247 -25.95 -0.13 -8.25
CA GLY A 247 -25.41 1.02 -7.50
C GLY A 247 -24.00 0.84 -6.92
N GLU A 248 -23.52 -0.38 -6.77
CA GLU A 248 -22.22 -0.65 -6.14
C GLU A 248 -21.05 -0.03 -6.92
N MET A 249 -21.06 -0.09 -8.24
CA MET A 249 -20.02 0.55 -9.08
C MET A 249 -19.97 2.07 -8.84
N ARG A 250 -21.12 2.73 -8.73
CA ARG A 250 -21.20 4.17 -8.45
C ARG A 250 -20.69 4.49 -7.05
N ARG A 251 -21.14 3.76 -6.01
CA ARG A 251 -20.65 3.92 -4.63
C ARG A 251 -19.14 3.74 -4.55
N ASN A 252 -18.58 2.68 -5.13
CA ASN A 252 -17.15 2.42 -5.12
C ASN A 252 -16.35 3.52 -5.83
N SER A 253 -16.85 4.03 -6.96
CA SER A 253 -16.24 5.18 -7.65
C SER A 253 -16.24 6.45 -6.79
N LEU A 254 -17.34 6.73 -6.09
CA LEU A 254 -17.44 7.88 -5.17
C LEU A 254 -16.62 7.68 -3.89
N ALA A 255 -16.38 6.44 -3.45
CA ALA A 255 -15.46 6.14 -2.35
C ALA A 255 -14.00 6.50 -2.71
N HIS A 256 -13.55 6.16 -3.93
CA HIS A 256 -12.24 6.61 -4.41
C HIS A 256 -12.16 8.13 -4.52
N LEU A 257 -13.19 8.78 -5.05
CA LEU A 257 -13.26 10.25 -5.10
C LEU A 257 -13.18 10.85 -3.70
N ALA A 258 -13.94 10.32 -2.73
CA ALA A 258 -13.91 10.77 -1.33
C ALA A 258 -12.50 10.74 -0.75
N ARG A 259 -11.70 9.73 -1.11
CA ARG A 259 -10.34 9.50 -0.60
C ARG A 259 -9.23 10.15 -1.43
N GLY A 260 -9.58 11.08 -2.33
CA GLY A 260 -8.63 11.97 -3.01
C GLY A 260 -8.38 11.69 -4.48
N ALA A 261 -9.07 10.73 -5.10
CA ALA A 261 -9.02 10.59 -6.55
C ALA A 261 -9.70 11.77 -7.24
N ASP A 262 -9.08 12.33 -8.28
CA ASP A 262 -9.67 13.39 -9.11
C ASP A 262 -10.08 12.87 -10.51
N GLY A 263 -9.92 11.60 -10.77
CA GLY A 263 -10.36 10.94 -11.99
C GLY A 263 -10.67 9.48 -11.78
N ILE A 264 -11.73 9.00 -12.40
CA ILE A 264 -12.21 7.62 -12.36
C ILE A 264 -12.23 7.08 -13.79
N LEU A 265 -11.34 6.13 -14.06
CA LEU A 265 -11.22 5.47 -15.35
C LEU A 265 -11.57 3.99 -15.21
N PHE A 266 -12.09 3.41 -16.25
CA PHE A 266 -12.53 2.02 -16.26
C PHE A 266 -11.76 1.18 -17.28
N PHE A 267 -11.33 0.02 -16.92
CA PHE A 267 -11.09 -1.05 -17.83
C PHE A 267 -12.39 -1.85 -17.96
N GLN A 268 -13.07 -1.87 -19.16
CA GLN A 268 -12.68 -1.24 -20.41
C GLN A 268 -13.85 -0.43 -21.00
N TRP A 269 -13.59 0.33 -22.09
CA TRP A 269 -14.65 1.09 -22.77
C TRP A 269 -15.74 0.17 -23.33
N ARG A 270 -15.35 -0.79 -24.18
CA ARG A 270 -16.26 -1.76 -24.81
C ARG A 270 -15.79 -3.18 -24.52
N GLN A 271 -16.70 -4.03 -24.10
CA GLN A 271 -16.42 -5.42 -23.80
C GLN A 271 -15.87 -6.16 -25.01
N SER A 272 -14.70 -6.78 -24.86
CA SER A 272 -14.01 -7.51 -25.94
C SER A 272 -14.79 -8.74 -26.38
N ARG A 273 -14.86 -8.96 -27.69
CA ARG A 273 -15.57 -10.13 -28.27
C ARG A 273 -14.73 -11.41 -28.24
N ALA A 274 -13.41 -11.26 -28.09
CA ALA A 274 -12.45 -12.36 -28.17
C ALA A 274 -11.24 -12.06 -27.25
N GLY A 275 -10.37 -13.04 -27.10
CA GLY A 275 -9.18 -12.94 -26.25
C GLY A 275 -9.45 -13.33 -24.81
N ALA A 276 -8.40 -13.27 -23.98
CA ALA A 276 -8.44 -13.71 -22.58
C ALA A 276 -9.43 -12.88 -21.74
N GLU A 277 -9.62 -11.60 -22.07
CA GLU A 277 -10.43 -10.65 -21.31
C GLU A 277 -11.85 -10.45 -21.87
N LYS A 278 -12.34 -11.36 -22.70
CA LYS A 278 -13.68 -11.27 -23.31
C LYS A 278 -14.83 -11.28 -22.31
N TRP A 279 -14.60 -11.80 -21.10
CA TRP A 279 -15.58 -11.84 -20.03
C TRP A 279 -15.41 -10.72 -18.98
N HIS A 280 -14.33 -9.95 -19.09
CA HIS A 280 -14.18 -8.75 -18.26
C HIS A 280 -15.28 -7.75 -18.62
N SER A 281 -15.94 -7.18 -17.57
CA SER A 281 -16.98 -6.19 -17.78
C SER A 281 -16.44 -4.91 -18.44
N ALA A 282 -17.33 -4.12 -19.02
CA ALA A 282 -16.96 -2.88 -19.69
C ALA A 282 -18.04 -1.81 -19.48
N MET A 283 -17.68 -0.54 -19.73
CA MET A 283 -18.65 0.55 -19.76
C MET A 283 -19.78 0.26 -20.74
N LEU A 284 -19.46 -0.23 -21.93
CA LEU A 284 -20.41 -0.75 -22.91
C LEU A 284 -20.30 -2.28 -22.99
N PRO A 285 -21.17 -3.03 -22.29
CA PRO A 285 -21.15 -4.49 -22.30
C PRO A 285 -21.65 -5.09 -23.62
N HIS A 286 -21.49 -6.42 -23.80
CA HIS A 286 -22.00 -7.15 -24.98
C HIS A 286 -23.51 -6.92 -25.21
N SER A 287 -24.30 -6.73 -24.16
CA SER A 287 -25.74 -6.43 -24.22
C SER A 287 -26.07 -5.00 -24.69
N GLY A 288 -25.05 -4.16 -24.90
CA GLY A 288 -25.22 -2.83 -25.50
C GLY A 288 -25.74 -1.75 -24.54
N THR A 289 -26.24 -0.67 -25.13
CA THR A 289 -26.65 0.56 -24.43
C THR A 289 -27.95 0.41 -23.60
N GLY A 290 -28.72 -0.64 -23.81
CA GLY A 290 -29.91 -0.97 -23.00
C GLY A 290 -29.59 -1.60 -21.65
N SER A 291 -28.31 -1.89 -21.35
CA SER A 291 -27.89 -2.58 -20.14
C SER A 291 -27.98 -1.72 -18.89
N ARG A 292 -28.06 -2.38 -17.71
CA ARG A 292 -27.97 -1.71 -16.40
C ARG A 292 -26.63 -1.00 -16.26
N ILE A 293 -25.55 -1.66 -16.59
CA ILE A 293 -24.18 -1.11 -16.48
C ILE A 293 -24.05 0.20 -17.26
N TRP A 294 -24.50 0.24 -18.52
CA TRP A 294 -24.44 1.46 -19.33
C TRP A 294 -25.22 2.62 -18.69
N ARG A 295 -26.42 2.34 -18.14
CA ARG A 295 -27.21 3.38 -17.43
C ARG A 295 -26.48 3.89 -16.20
N GLU A 296 -25.86 3.01 -15.40
CA GLU A 296 -25.10 3.38 -14.21
C GLU A 296 -23.83 4.17 -14.54
N VAL A 297 -23.12 3.81 -15.60
CA VAL A 297 -21.96 4.57 -16.11
C VAL A 297 -22.36 5.99 -16.50
N ARG A 298 -23.47 6.15 -17.22
CA ARG A 298 -23.98 7.48 -17.57
C ARG A 298 -24.40 8.29 -16.35
N ALA A 299 -25.03 7.66 -15.38
CA ALA A 299 -25.42 8.29 -14.14
C ALA A 299 -24.19 8.75 -13.34
N LEU A 300 -23.17 7.89 -13.21
CA LEU A 300 -21.89 8.26 -12.59
C LEU A 300 -21.23 9.45 -13.30
N GLY A 301 -21.24 9.47 -14.63
CA GLY A 301 -20.71 10.60 -15.39
C GLY A 301 -21.40 11.93 -15.06
N ALA A 302 -22.72 11.90 -14.88
CA ALA A 302 -23.50 13.07 -14.44
C ALA A 302 -23.18 13.46 -12.99
N ASP A 303 -23.05 12.49 -12.08
CA ASP A 303 -22.66 12.73 -10.69
C ASP A 303 -21.28 13.41 -10.59
N LEU A 304 -20.28 12.89 -11.32
CA LEU A 304 -18.93 13.44 -11.33
C LEU A 304 -18.87 14.85 -11.91
N ALA A 305 -19.65 15.12 -12.97
CA ALA A 305 -19.76 16.46 -13.55
C ALA A 305 -20.36 17.47 -12.54
N ALA A 306 -21.38 17.06 -11.77
CA ALA A 306 -21.97 17.88 -10.73
C ALA A 306 -21.03 18.13 -9.53
N LEU A 307 -20.08 17.23 -9.30
CA LEU A 307 -19.07 17.32 -8.24
C LEU A 307 -17.78 18.04 -8.67
N GLY A 308 -17.77 18.77 -9.79
CA GLY A 308 -16.56 19.44 -10.30
C GLY A 308 -15.88 20.39 -9.31
N GLU A 309 -16.62 20.97 -8.36
CA GLU A 309 -16.05 21.83 -7.31
C GLU A 309 -15.17 21.08 -6.28
N VAL A 310 -15.21 19.75 -6.25
CA VAL A 310 -14.39 18.90 -5.37
C VAL A 310 -12.97 18.70 -5.92
N VAL A 311 -12.77 18.87 -7.23
CA VAL A 311 -11.49 18.66 -7.90
C VAL A 311 -10.40 19.54 -7.29
N GLY A 312 -9.22 18.98 -7.05
CA GLY A 312 -8.07 19.65 -6.44
C GLY A 312 -8.12 19.78 -4.92
N THR A 313 -9.24 19.43 -4.27
CA THR A 313 -9.32 19.40 -2.81
C THR A 313 -8.58 18.19 -2.25
N ARG A 314 -8.22 18.22 -0.95
CA ARG A 314 -7.37 17.21 -0.32
C ARG A 314 -8.02 16.63 0.92
N VAL A 315 -7.77 15.36 1.17
CA VAL A 315 -8.08 14.72 2.45
C VAL A 315 -6.98 15.09 3.45
N ARG A 316 -7.35 15.33 4.69
CA ARG A 316 -6.40 15.53 5.79
C ARG A 316 -6.54 14.36 6.76
N ALA A 317 -5.42 13.80 7.17
CA ALA A 317 -5.33 12.73 8.14
C ALA A 317 -4.59 13.21 9.39
N ASP A 318 -5.09 12.80 10.56
CA ASP A 318 -4.43 13.05 11.85
C ASP A 318 -3.50 11.91 12.27
N VAL A 319 -3.53 10.79 11.55
CA VAL A 319 -2.76 9.57 11.81
C VAL A 319 -1.95 9.19 10.57
N ALA A 320 -0.70 8.75 10.79
CA ALA A 320 0.06 8.02 9.78
C ALA A 320 0.10 6.52 10.13
N LEU A 321 -0.13 5.67 9.13
CA LEU A 321 0.15 4.24 9.20
C LEU A 321 1.38 3.96 8.34
N LEU A 322 2.40 3.34 8.94
CA LEU A 322 3.63 3.02 8.23
C LEU A 322 3.46 1.75 7.40
N PHE A 323 3.81 1.85 6.13
CA PHE A 323 3.78 0.74 5.19
C PHE A 323 5.08 0.71 4.39
N ASP A 324 5.72 -0.48 4.33
CA ASP A 324 7.03 -0.64 3.69
C ASP A 324 7.12 -1.94 2.89
N TRP A 325 7.42 -1.84 1.60
CA TRP A 325 7.64 -3.02 0.73
C TRP A 325 8.87 -3.83 1.15
N HIS A 326 9.92 -3.19 1.66
CA HIS A 326 11.14 -3.88 2.10
C HIS A 326 10.86 -4.73 3.34
N THR A 327 10.10 -4.20 4.30
CA THR A 327 9.58 -4.97 5.43
C THR A 327 8.70 -6.13 4.96
N TRP A 328 7.81 -5.89 4.00
CA TRP A 328 6.95 -6.94 3.46
C TRP A 328 7.76 -8.07 2.83
N TRP A 329 8.75 -7.72 1.99
CA TRP A 329 9.62 -8.73 1.37
C TRP A 329 10.43 -9.50 2.40
N ALA A 330 11.06 -8.82 3.37
CA ALA A 330 11.88 -9.43 4.40
C ALA A 330 11.06 -10.35 5.33
N LEU A 331 9.93 -9.88 5.85
CA LEU A 331 9.09 -10.64 6.76
C LEU A 331 8.51 -11.90 6.11
N GLU A 332 8.37 -11.94 4.80
CA GLU A 332 7.80 -13.08 4.08
C GLU A 332 8.83 -13.99 3.39
N LEU A 333 10.12 -13.85 3.72
CA LEU A 333 11.17 -14.81 3.34
C LEU A 333 10.97 -16.16 4.04
N GLN A 334 11.62 -17.23 3.53
CA GLN A 334 11.38 -18.60 4.00
C GLN A 334 11.82 -18.85 5.45
N ALA A 335 13.00 -18.36 5.84
CA ALA A 335 13.59 -18.60 7.15
C ALA A 335 13.05 -17.60 8.20
N ARG A 336 11.86 -17.87 8.73
CA ARG A 336 11.16 -17.01 9.70
C ARG A 336 10.52 -17.81 10.82
N PRO A 337 10.24 -17.21 11.99
CA PRO A 337 9.68 -17.93 13.13
C PRO A 337 8.28 -18.51 12.89
N SER A 338 7.47 -17.90 12.02
CA SER A 338 6.14 -18.39 11.65
C SER A 338 5.81 -18.02 10.20
N ASP A 339 5.43 -18.98 9.40
CA ASP A 339 4.94 -18.76 8.02
C ASP A 339 3.50 -18.19 7.98
N ARG A 340 2.83 -18.23 9.12
CA ARG A 340 1.48 -17.68 9.29
C ARG A 340 1.48 -16.18 9.56
N MET A 341 2.60 -15.58 9.95
CA MET A 341 2.71 -14.13 10.11
C MET A 341 2.82 -13.48 8.73
N ARG A 342 1.80 -12.72 8.35
CA ARG A 342 1.71 -12.01 7.08
C ARG A 342 1.71 -10.52 7.35
N TYR A 343 2.60 -9.79 6.70
CA TYR A 343 2.72 -8.35 6.88
C TYR A 343 1.41 -7.61 6.54
N LEU A 344 0.82 -7.97 5.41
CA LEU A 344 -0.41 -7.32 4.95
C LEU A 344 -1.60 -7.57 5.87
N ASP A 345 -1.69 -8.76 6.51
CA ASP A 345 -2.76 -9.05 7.47
C ASP A 345 -2.67 -8.12 8.69
N ALA A 346 -1.45 -7.89 9.20
CA ALA A 346 -1.26 -6.93 10.28
C ALA A 346 -1.61 -5.50 9.87
N VAL A 347 -1.19 -5.08 8.67
CA VAL A 347 -1.56 -3.76 8.12
C VAL A 347 -3.08 -3.61 8.03
N ARG A 348 -3.80 -4.63 7.54
CA ARG A 348 -5.25 -4.64 7.45
C ARG A 348 -5.93 -4.58 8.82
N ASP A 349 -5.48 -5.38 9.79
CA ASP A 349 -6.04 -5.41 11.15
C ASP A 349 -6.00 -4.00 11.80
N TRP A 350 -4.86 -3.31 11.67
CA TRP A 350 -4.69 -1.96 12.20
C TRP A 350 -5.46 -0.92 11.40
N TYR A 351 -5.45 -1.01 10.07
CA TYR A 351 -6.19 -0.09 9.19
C TYR A 351 -7.71 -0.21 9.41
N GLU A 352 -8.26 -1.42 9.44
CA GLU A 352 -9.68 -1.66 9.73
C GLU A 352 -10.08 -1.10 11.09
N THR A 353 -9.17 -1.19 12.07
CA THR A 353 -9.40 -0.60 13.39
C THR A 353 -9.50 0.93 13.35
N LEU A 354 -8.64 1.60 12.59
CA LEU A 354 -8.72 3.05 12.36
C LEU A 354 -9.99 3.41 11.59
N TRP A 355 -10.28 2.69 10.52
CA TRP A 355 -11.45 2.91 9.68
C TRP A 355 -12.75 2.76 10.48
N THR A 356 -12.91 1.69 11.27
CA THR A 356 -14.10 1.46 12.13
C THR A 356 -14.18 2.42 13.33
N SER A 357 -13.12 3.19 13.58
CA SER A 357 -13.08 4.26 14.57
C SER A 357 -13.36 5.64 13.97
N ASP A 358 -13.71 5.73 12.68
CA ASP A 358 -13.90 6.96 11.88
C ASP A 358 -12.67 7.88 11.89
N ILE A 359 -11.48 7.30 11.91
CA ILE A 359 -10.21 8.01 11.88
C ILE A 359 -9.57 7.85 10.50
N THR A 360 -9.39 8.96 9.81
CA THR A 360 -8.64 8.97 8.55
C THR A 360 -7.14 8.88 8.83
N CYS A 361 -6.44 7.99 8.11
CA CYS A 361 -4.98 7.90 8.14
C CYS A 361 -4.38 8.08 6.75
N ASP A 362 -3.17 8.61 6.69
CA ASP A 362 -2.30 8.52 5.52
C ASP A 362 -1.41 7.29 5.67
N ILE A 363 -1.14 6.59 4.57
CA ILE A 363 -0.25 5.44 4.55
C ILE A 363 1.05 5.85 3.90
N ILE A 364 2.13 5.88 4.69
CA ILE A 364 3.42 6.47 4.31
C ILE A 364 4.57 5.49 4.58
N PRO A 365 5.70 5.59 3.84
CA PRO A 365 6.85 4.76 4.13
C PRO A 365 7.56 5.18 5.44
N PRO A 366 8.28 4.27 6.11
CA PRO A 366 9.25 4.62 7.15
C PRO A 366 10.23 5.66 6.61
N GLY A 367 10.72 6.52 7.48
CA GLY A 367 11.62 7.62 7.06
C GLY A 367 10.91 8.88 6.56
N SER A 368 9.59 8.84 6.33
CA SER A 368 8.78 10.06 6.13
C SER A 368 8.77 10.92 7.38
N ASP A 369 8.55 12.23 7.20
CA ASP A 369 8.36 13.14 8.33
C ASP A 369 7.04 12.84 9.07
N PRO A 370 7.07 12.37 10.34
CA PRO A 370 5.87 12.07 11.11
C PRO A 370 5.26 13.30 11.80
N THR A 371 5.94 14.44 11.80
CA THR A 371 5.55 15.63 12.60
C THR A 371 4.17 16.22 12.29
N PRO A 372 3.60 16.09 11.07
CA PRO A 372 2.25 16.56 10.80
C PRO A 372 1.15 15.76 11.51
N TYR A 373 1.45 14.52 11.91
CA TYR A 373 0.47 13.61 12.46
C TYR A 373 0.45 13.66 13.99
N GLY A 374 -0.72 13.51 14.58
CA GLY A 374 -0.88 13.39 16.04
C GLY A 374 -0.47 12.01 16.56
N ALA A 375 -0.64 10.99 15.72
CA ALA A 375 -0.21 9.64 16.03
C ALA A 375 0.37 8.92 14.80
N VAL A 376 1.27 8.00 15.06
CA VAL A 376 1.86 7.08 14.07
C VAL A 376 1.58 5.64 14.50
N VAL A 377 1.16 4.82 13.56
CA VAL A 377 0.91 3.39 13.74
C VAL A 377 1.89 2.60 12.88
N ALA A 378 2.59 1.64 13.46
CA ALA A 378 3.60 0.80 12.83
C ALA A 378 3.25 -0.69 12.99
N PRO A 379 2.39 -1.25 12.11
CA PRO A 379 2.03 -2.67 12.17
C PRO A 379 3.23 -3.53 11.74
N ASN A 380 3.70 -4.43 12.60
CA ASN A 380 4.77 -5.40 12.27
C ASN A 380 5.91 -4.81 11.41
N LEU A 381 6.45 -3.66 11.81
CA LEU A 381 7.55 -2.99 11.10
C LEU A 381 8.87 -3.74 11.35
N TYR A 382 8.97 -4.95 10.80
CA TYR A 382 10.04 -5.92 11.02
C TYR A 382 11.43 -5.35 10.72
N LEU A 383 11.59 -4.80 9.50
CA LEU A 383 12.81 -4.17 9.05
C LEU A 383 12.77 -2.67 9.37
N LEU A 384 13.76 -2.19 10.10
CA LEU A 384 13.83 -0.77 10.46
C LEU A 384 15.29 -0.31 10.55
N SER A 385 15.62 0.76 9.84
CA SER A 385 16.93 1.37 9.93
C SER A 385 17.11 2.15 11.24
N GLU A 386 18.34 2.29 11.72
CA GLU A 386 18.68 3.16 12.87
C GLU A 386 18.22 4.61 12.63
N ARG A 387 18.35 5.11 11.40
CA ARG A 387 17.93 6.46 11.01
C ARG A 387 16.42 6.66 11.19
N ASP A 388 15.63 5.72 10.71
CA ASP A 388 14.17 5.82 10.75
C ASP A 388 13.66 5.62 12.17
N ALA A 389 14.26 4.71 12.93
CA ALA A 389 14.00 4.54 14.35
C ALA A 389 14.32 5.82 15.16
N ALA A 390 15.45 6.47 14.89
CA ALA A 390 15.80 7.75 15.51
C ALA A 390 14.79 8.86 15.17
N THR A 391 14.21 8.83 13.96
CA THR A 391 13.14 9.77 13.58
C THR A 391 11.87 9.53 14.39
N LEU A 392 11.44 8.28 14.55
CA LEU A 392 10.28 7.92 15.38
C LEU A 392 10.53 8.23 16.87
N THR A 393 11.71 7.93 17.37
CA THR A 393 12.10 8.24 18.78
C THR A 393 12.04 9.74 19.03
N ARG A 394 12.60 10.55 18.14
CA ARG A 394 12.55 12.02 18.24
C ARG A 394 11.10 12.53 18.16
N TYR A 395 10.29 12.00 17.25
CA TYR A 395 8.89 12.35 17.14
C TYR A 395 8.13 12.13 18.46
N VAL A 396 8.31 10.98 19.11
CA VAL A 396 7.69 10.70 20.41
C VAL A 396 8.24 11.63 21.49
N ARG A 397 9.56 11.78 21.57
CA ARG A 397 10.20 12.68 22.56
C ARG A 397 9.65 14.11 22.48
N ASP A 398 9.35 14.60 21.27
CA ASP A 398 8.90 15.96 21.01
C ASP A 398 7.37 16.13 21.18
N GLY A 399 6.63 15.06 21.47
CA GLY A 399 5.20 15.08 21.83
C GLY A 399 4.27 14.31 20.90
N GLY A 400 4.81 13.56 19.95
CA GLY A 400 4.04 12.64 19.14
C GLY A 400 3.65 11.35 19.86
N HIS A 401 2.72 10.60 19.32
CA HIS A 401 2.24 9.35 19.87
C HIS A 401 2.45 8.21 18.87
N LEU A 402 3.07 7.11 19.33
CA LEU A 402 3.45 5.97 18.51
C LEU A 402 2.75 4.70 19.00
N ALA A 403 2.16 3.93 18.10
CA ALA A 403 1.68 2.58 18.40
C ALA A 403 2.40 1.56 17.49
N VAL A 404 2.99 0.54 18.10
CA VAL A 404 3.84 -0.46 17.42
C VAL A 404 3.26 -1.85 17.64
N GLY A 405 3.10 -2.60 16.55
CA GLY A 405 2.73 -4.02 16.58
C GLY A 405 3.91 -4.92 16.92
N CYS A 406 3.62 -6.17 17.30
CA CYS A 406 4.64 -7.18 17.61
C CYS A 406 5.63 -7.37 16.45
N PHE A 407 6.79 -7.93 16.77
CA PHE A 407 7.82 -8.27 15.79
C PHE A 407 8.29 -7.09 14.93
N SER A 408 8.35 -5.88 15.52
CA SER A 408 8.82 -4.66 14.88
C SER A 408 10.23 -4.29 15.34
N GLY A 409 11.03 -3.66 14.45
CA GLY A 409 12.39 -3.21 14.74
C GLY A 409 13.38 -4.35 15.00
N VAL A 410 13.12 -5.52 14.41
CA VAL A 410 13.90 -6.75 14.66
C VAL A 410 15.19 -6.76 13.87
N VAL A 411 15.14 -6.39 12.58
CA VAL A 411 16.26 -6.46 11.66
C VAL A 411 16.64 -5.11 11.05
N ASP A 412 17.91 -5.01 10.68
CA ASP A 412 18.47 -3.90 9.93
C ASP A 412 18.08 -3.98 8.43
N PRO A 413 18.48 -2.99 7.59
CA PRO A 413 18.20 -3.02 6.15
C PRO A 413 18.79 -4.22 5.38
N HIS A 414 19.67 -5.02 5.97
CA HIS A 414 20.26 -6.20 5.36
C HIS A 414 19.63 -7.51 5.87
N ASP A 415 18.48 -7.41 6.59
CA ASP A 415 17.81 -8.53 7.25
C ASP A 415 18.65 -9.19 8.36
N ARG A 416 19.54 -8.43 9.00
CA ARG A 416 20.33 -8.88 10.14
C ARG A 416 19.68 -8.44 11.43
N VAL A 417 19.58 -9.33 12.41
CA VAL A 417 19.03 -8.98 13.72
C VAL A 417 19.88 -7.90 14.39
N HIS A 418 19.24 -6.84 14.86
CA HIS A 418 19.92 -5.76 15.54
C HIS A 418 20.67 -6.24 16.80
N PRO A 419 21.88 -5.75 17.07
CA PRO A 419 22.64 -6.12 18.26
C PRO A 419 21.89 -5.76 19.56
N GLY A 420 22.07 -6.57 20.58
CA GLY A 420 21.52 -6.34 21.92
C GLY A 420 20.06 -6.79 22.10
N GLY A 421 19.51 -7.52 21.13
CA GLY A 421 18.19 -8.15 21.23
C GLY A 421 17.01 -7.26 20.82
N PRO A 422 15.84 -7.88 20.57
CA PRO A 422 14.63 -7.17 20.17
C PRO A 422 14.06 -6.26 21.27
N PRO A 423 13.26 -5.23 20.91
CA PRO A 423 12.93 -4.77 19.56
C PRO A 423 14.01 -3.86 18.95
N GLY A 424 15.27 -4.22 19.09
CA GLY A 424 16.41 -3.59 18.44
C GLY A 424 16.47 -2.08 18.71
N VAL A 425 16.37 -1.31 17.65
CA VAL A 425 16.46 0.16 17.66
C VAL A 425 15.27 0.88 18.31
N LEU A 426 14.20 0.16 18.66
CA LEU A 426 13.01 0.73 19.32
C LEU A 426 12.99 0.54 20.83
N ARG A 427 13.98 -0.13 21.42
CA ARG A 427 14.02 -0.42 22.88
C ARG A 427 13.84 0.82 23.76
N GLU A 428 14.55 1.88 23.45
CA GLU A 428 14.52 3.12 24.24
C GLU A 428 13.13 3.77 24.20
N VAL A 429 12.58 4.00 23.02
CA VAL A 429 11.28 4.67 22.87
C VAL A 429 10.13 3.84 23.41
N LEU A 430 10.22 2.50 23.34
CA LEU A 430 9.21 1.59 23.88
C LEU A 430 9.40 1.27 25.37
N GLY A 431 10.59 1.49 25.92
CA GLY A 431 10.92 1.22 27.32
C GLY A 431 10.80 -0.25 27.69
N LEU A 432 11.19 -1.16 26.78
CA LEU A 432 11.11 -2.61 26.98
C LEU A 432 12.17 -3.37 26.16
N GLU A 433 12.34 -4.64 26.51
CA GLU A 433 13.09 -5.63 25.76
C GLU A 433 12.21 -6.86 25.51
N ILE A 434 12.50 -7.61 24.46
CA ILE A 434 11.86 -8.90 24.16
C ILE A 434 12.89 -10.00 24.42
N ASP A 435 12.58 -10.89 25.36
CA ASP A 435 13.44 -12.01 25.72
C ASP A 435 13.26 -13.18 24.75
N GLU A 436 12.00 -13.44 24.34
CA GLU A 436 11.69 -14.61 23.49
C GLU A 436 10.46 -14.36 22.61
N TYR A 437 10.51 -14.86 21.38
CA TYR A 437 9.37 -14.95 20.47
C TYR A 437 8.62 -16.26 20.68
N LEU A 438 7.31 -16.20 20.77
CA LEU A 438 6.43 -17.29 21.12
C LEU A 438 5.33 -17.46 20.05
N PRO A 439 5.67 -18.01 18.86
CA PRO A 439 4.66 -18.31 17.84
C PRO A 439 3.64 -19.31 18.38
N LEU A 440 2.36 -19.02 18.20
CA LEU A 440 1.29 -19.92 18.60
C LEU A 440 0.93 -20.86 17.45
N ARG A 441 0.58 -22.11 17.76
CA ARG A 441 0.15 -23.10 16.76
C ARG A 441 -1.18 -22.70 16.12
N ALA A 442 -1.49 -23.29 14.98
CA ALA A 442 -2.79 -23.06 14.34
C ALA A 442 -3.93 -23.47 15.29
N GLY A 443 -4.88 -22.55 15.51
CA GLY A 443 -6.01 -22.76 16.42
C GLY A 443 -5.72 -22.53 17.90
N GLU A 444 -4.47 -22.30 18.29
CA GLU A 444 -4.15 -21.90 19.66
C GLU A 444 -4.50 -20.41 19.85
N THR A 445 -5.11 -20.13 20.99
CA THR A 445 -5.42 -18.77 21.45
C THR A 445 -5.00 -18.61 22.90
N VAL A 446 -4.64 -17.40 23.27
CA VAL A 446 -4.36 -17.00 24.65
C VAL A 446 -5.29 -15.85 25.01
N ARG A 447 -5.77 -15.83 26.25
CA ARG A 447 -6.60 -14.74 26.75
C ARG A 447 -5.77 -13.66 27.42
N LEU A 448 -6.20 -12.44 27.23
CA LEU A 448 -5.71 -11.29 28.00
C LEU A 448 -6.54 -11.13 29.29
N ASP A 449 -6.03 -10.35 30.24
CA ASP A 449 -6.65 -10.16 31.56
C ASP A 449 -8.00 -9.40 31.51
N ASP A 450 -8.33 -8.78 30.36
CA ASP A 450 -9.64 -8.21 30.08
C ASP A 450 -10.62 -9.21 29.40
N GLY A 451 -10.23 -10.46 29.27
CA GLY A 451 -10.99 -11.54 28.66
C GLY A 451 -10.89 -11.61 27.14
N SER A 452 -10.24 -10.68 26.46
CA SER A 452 -10.10 -10.70 25.01
C SER A 452 -9.12 -11.78 24.54
N PRO A 453 -9.40 -12.42 23.37
CA PRO A 453 -8.48 -13.40 22.79
C PRO A 453 -7.33 -12.72 22.02
N ALA A 454 -6.21 -13.42 21.96
CA ALA A 454 -5.10 -13.17 21.05
C ALA A 454 -4.65 -14.51 20.44
N ASP A 455 -4.10 -14.48 19.23
CA ASP A 455 -3.68 -15.67 18.51
C ASP A 455 -2.36 -15.42 17.74
N LEU A 456 -1.92 -16.43 17.00
CA LEU A 456 -0.81 -16.41 16.07
C LEU A 456 0.56 -16.17 16.72
N TRP A 457 0.68 -15.19 17.60
CA TRP A 457 1.96 -14.67 18.09
C TRP A 457 1.85 -14.13 19.52
N ALA A 458 2.88 -14.36 20.29
CA ALA A 458 3.11 -13.71 21.58
C ALA A 458 4.60 -13.47 21.78
N GLU A 459 4.96 -12.60 22.70
CA GLU A 459 6.33 -12.26 23.05
C GLU A 459 6.50 -12.22 24.56
N ARG A 460 7.67 -12.65 25.03
CA ARG A 460 8.07 -12.44 26.42
C ARG A 460 8.68 -11.06 26.55
N VAL A 461 7.90 -10.15 27.11
CA VAL A 461 8.27 -8.74 27.28
C VAL A 461 8.89 -8.53 28.67
N GLU A 462 10.07 -7.93 28.68
CA GLU A 462 10.77 -7.45 29.88
C GLU A 462 10.66 -5.91 29.95
N PRO A 463 9.84 -5.35 30.86
CA PRO A 463 9.73 -3.90 31.01
C PRO A 463 11.05 -3.24 31.43
N ARG A 464 11.39 -2.12 30.77
CA ARG A 464 12.55 -1.26 31.05
C ARG A 464 12.12 0.20 31.23
N GLY A 465 11.00 0.41 31.91
CA GLY A 465 10.41 1.73 32.14
C GLY A 465 8.98 1.89 31.61
N CYS A 466 8.51 1.01 30.73
CA CYS A 466 7.12 1.03 30.31
C CYS A 466 6.17 0.50 31.39
N GLY A 467 4.94 1.00 31.39
CA GLY A 467 3.83 0.45 32.18
C GLY A 467 3.10 -0.63 31.39
N THR A 468 2.61 -1.67 32.09
CA THR A 468 1.76 -2.71 31.48
C THR A 468 0.30 -2.26 31.49
N VAL A 469 -0.34 -2.33 30.31
CA VAL A 469 -1.76 -1.98 30.11
C VAL A 469 -2.64 -3.23 30.13
N LEU A 470 -2.21 -4.29 29.42
CA LEU A 470 -2.86 -5.60 29.43
C LEU A 470 -1.82 -6.69 29.66
N ARG A 471 -2.25 -7.78 30.30
CA ARG A 471 -1.42 -8.94 30.61
C ARG A 471 -1.99 -10.20 29.98
N PHE A 472 -1.14 -11.17 29.70
CA PHE A 472 -1.59 -12.52 29.40
C PHE A 472 -2.26 -13.13 30.63
N ALA A 473 -3.50 -13.56 30.52
CA ALA A 473 -4.28 -14.18 31.61
C ALA A 473 -4.03 -15.67 31.73
N ASP A 474 -3.70 -16.34 30.62
CA ASP A 474 -3.47 -17.77 30.54
C ASP A 474 -1.97 -18.06 30.41
N THR A 475 -1.59 -19.30 30.75
CA THR A 475 -0.32 -19.90 30.40
C THR A 475 -0.60 -21.07 29.46
N ILE A 476 0.10 -21.13 28.32
CA ILE A 476 0.07 -22.27 27.42
C ILE A 476 1.49 -22.81 27.25
N GLU A 477 1.61 -24.11 26.98
CA GLU A 477 2.92 -24.73 26.73
C GLU A 477 3.59 -24.13 25.50
N GLY A 478 4.81 -23.62 25.66
CA GLY A 478 5.54 -22.90 24.61
C GLY A 478 4.98 -21.53 24.24
N GLY A 479 4.09 -20.97 25.05
CA GLY A 479 3.51 -19.65 24.93
C GLY A 479 3.84 -18.72 26.10
N PRO A 480 3.15 -17.58 26.20
CA PRO A 480 3.44 -16.60 27.26
C PRO A 480 3.05 -17.13 28.64
N ALA A 481 3.83 -16.72 29.64
CA ALA A 481 3.49 -16.97 31.04
C ALA A 481 2.35 -16.05 31.48
N ARG A 482 1.48 -16.58 32.35
CA ARG A 482 0.41 -15.80 32.98
C ARG A 482 0.99 -14.59 33.72
N GLY A 483 0.39 -13.42 33.51
CA GLY A 483 0.81 -12.15 34.13
C GLY A 483 1.89 -11.40 33.35
N GLY A 484 2.48 -12.00 32.29
CA GLY A 484 3.40 -11.30 31.38
C GLY A 484 2.71 -10.16 30.62
N PRO A 485 3.44 -9.08 30.27
CA PRO A 485 2.88 -7.96 29.53
C PRO A 485 2.46 -8.37 28.11
N ALA A 486 1.23 -8.02 27.71
CA ALA A 486 0.71 -8.21 26.35
C ALA A 486 0.55 -6.88 25.61
N VAL A 487 0.19 -5.82 26.33
CA VAL A 487 0.16 -4.46 25.82
C VAL A 487 0.86 -3.55 26.84
N THR A 488 1.80 -2.75 26.35
CA THR A 488 2.55 -1.80 27.21
C THR A 488 2.39 -0.37 26.70
N ARG A 489 2.67 0.58 27.58
CA ARG A 489 2.69 2.01 27.30
C ARG A 489 3.90 2.65 28.00
N HIS A 490 4.68 3.39 27.25
CA HIS A 490 5.85 4.13 27.73
C HIS A 490 5.66 5.63 27.51
N VAL A 491 6.01 6.44 28.51
CA VAL A 491 6.12 7.89 28.36
C VAL A 491 7.57 8.20 28.01
N HIS A 492 7.79 8.74 26.82
CA HIS A 492 9.13 9.10 26.35
C HIS A 492 9.15 10.58 25.96
N GLY A 493 9.85 11.39 26.76
CA GLY A 493 9.82 12.85 26.59
C GLY A 493 8.42 13.43 26.83
N LYS A 494 7.85 14.07 25.81
CA LYS A 494 6.51 14.69 25.86
C LYS A 494 5.41 13.81 25.29
N GLY A 495 5.75 12.72 24.62
CA GLY A 495 4.83 11.82 23.95
C GLY A 495 4.74 10.46 24.61
N THR A 496 4.07 9.53 23.92
CA THR A 496 3.88 8.16 24.38
C THR A 496 4.13 7.15 23.28
N ALA A 497 4.65 5.99 23.65
CA ALA A 497 4.79 4.85 22.76
C ALA A 497 4.05 3.64 23.34
N TRP A 498 3.23 3.01 22.52
CA TRP A 498 2.48 1.80 22.83
C TRP A 498 3.08 0.62 22.08
N TYR A 499 3.12 -0.53 22.72
CA TYR A 499 3.55 -1.78 22.10
C TYR A 499 2.55 -2.89 22.33
N VAL A 500 2.26 -3.66 21.28
CA VAL A 500 1.33 -4.80 21.31
C VAL A 500 2.12 -6.06 21.03
N ALA A 501 2.43 -6.84 22.05
CA ALA A 501 3.30 -8.02 22.00
C ALA A 501 2.60 -9.30 21.52
N THR A 502 1.51 -9.15 20.77
CA THR A 502 0.71 -10.28 20.25
C THR A 502 -0.11 -9.83 19.05
N ARG A 503 -0.65 -10.76 18.27
CA ARG A 503 -1.75 -10.43 17.36
C ARG A 503 -3.04 -10.27 18.18
N ALA A 504 -3.37 -9.03 18.46
CA ALA A 504 -4.51 -8.70 19.30
C ALA A 504 -5.83 -8.74 18.50
N SER A 505 -6.90 -9.09 19.19
CA SER A 505 -8.25 -9.06 18.60
C SER A 505 -8.65 -7.64 18.15
N PRO A 506 -9.58 -7.49 17.19
CA PRO A 506 -10.09 -6.18 16.78
C PRO A 506 -10.64 -5.35 17.95
N GLY A 507 -11.23 -6.01 18.96
CA GLY A 507 -11.72 -5.34 20.17
C GLY A 507 -10.59 -4.72 20.99
N THR A 508 -9.47 -5.42 21.13
CA THR A 508 -8.28 -4.93 21.83
C THR A 508 -7.64 -3.77 21.07
N LEU A 509 -7.47 -3.90 19.76
CA LEU A 509 -6.93 -2.82 18.92
C LEU A 509 -7.81 -1.57 18.98
N ARG A 510 -9.15 -1.70 18.94
CA ARG A 510 -10.06 -0.56 19.10
C ARG A 510 -9.90 0.16 20.45
N ARG A 511 -9.67 -0.60 21.55
CA ARG A 511 -9.40 0.03 22.85
C ARG A 511 -8.06 0.78 22.85
N LEU A 512 -7.04 0.21 22.25
CA LEU A 512 -5.73 0.85 22.10
C LEU A 512 -5.86 2.14 21.29
N ILE A 513 -6.51 2.09 20.10
CA ILE A 513 -6.72 3.26 19.25
C ILE A 513 -7.54 4.32 19.97
N ARG A 514 -8.51 3.94 20.83
CA ARG A 514 -9.24 4.90 21.67
C ARG A 514 -8.33 5.59 22.69
N GLY A 515 -7.46 4.83 23.35
CA GLY A 515 -6.44 5.39 24.28
C GLY A 515 -5.49 6.34 23.57
N LEU A 516 -4.93 5.91 22.45
CA LEU A 516 -4.05 6.70 21.60
C LEU A 516 -4.76 7.99 21.11
N SER A 517 -6.02 7.87 20.70
CA SER A 517 -6.82 9.02 20.24
C SER A 517 -7.04 10.06 21.33
N ALA A 518 -7.30 9.61 22.56
CA ALA A 518 -7.47 10.50 23.70
C ALA A 518 -6.17 11.28 24.02
N GLU A 519 -5.02 10.61 23.97
CA GLU A 519 -3.71 11.22 24.19
C GLU A 519 -3.31 12.19 23.07
N ALA A 520 -3.48 11.76 21.81
CA ALA A 520 -3.11 12.53 20.64
C ALA A 520 -4.16 13.59 20.25
N GLY A 521 -5.32 13.64 20.93
CA GLY A 521 -6.41 14.53 20.58
C GLY A 521 -6.96 14.29 19.17
N LEU A 522 -6.98 13.02 18.72
CA LEU A 522 -7.51 12.66 17.40
C LEU A 522 -9.02 12.85 17.36
N ARG A 523 -9.53 13.22 16.20
CA ARG A 523 -10.95 13.47 16.01
C ARG A 523 -11.53 12.53 14.97
N ARG A 524 -12.76 12.08 15.22
CA ARG A 524 -13.57 11.42 14.20
C ARG A 524 -13.89 12.41 13.07
N VAL A 525 -13.96 11.92 11.85
CA VAL A 525 -14.32 12.76 10.69
C VAL A 525 -15.72 13.37 10.87
N ALA A 526 -16.69 12.53 11.28
CA ALA A 526 -18.05 12.91 11.64
C ALA A 526 -18.66 11.90 12.61
N ALA A 527 -19.74 12.27 13.28
CA ALA A 527 -20.52 11.33 14.07
C ALA A 527 -21.48 10.57 13.14
N VAL A 528 -21.11 9.38 12.71
CA VAL A 528 -21.91 8.52 11.84
C VAL A 528 -22.25 7.20 12.49
N PRO A 529 -23.37 6.56 12.13
CA PRO A 529 -23.71 5.21 12.57
C PRO A 529 -22.73 4.15 12.02
N GLU A 530 -22.66 3.01 12.67
CA GLU A 530 -21.92 1.84 12.17
C GLU A 530 -22.39 1.46 10.76
N GLY A 531 -21.44 1.13 9.88
CA GLY A 531 -21.69 0.83 8.47
C GLY A 531 -21.84 2.05 7.56
N VAL A 532 -21.70 3.27 8.10
CA VAL A 532 -21.55 4.48 7.28
C VAL A 532 -20.11 4.96 7.35
N GLU A 533 -19.51 5.16 6.20
CA GLU A 533 -18.19 5.75 6.06
C GLU A 533 -18.31 7.26 5.88
N ALA A 534 -17.47 8.01 6.61
CA ALA A 534 -17.36 9.45 6.47
C ALA A 534 -15.94 9.86 6.07
N VAL A 535 -15.79 10.63 5.01
CA VAL A 535 -14.49 11.16 4.57
C VAL A 535 -14.64 12.65 4.25
N ARG A 536 -13.66 13.46 4.63
CA ARG A 536 -13.69 14.92 4.38
C ARG A 536 -12.56 15.36 3.46
N ARG A 537 -12.92 16.07 2.40
CA ARG A 537 -11.98 16.76 1.51
C ARG A 537 -12.04 18.26 1.78
N ILE A 538 -10.88 18.93 1.77
CA ILE A 538 -10.75 20.35 2.09
C ILE A 538 -10.03 21.09 0.96
N GLY A 539 -10.53 22.23 0.56
CA GLY A 539 -9.91 23.10 -0.43
C GLY A 539 -10.40 24.55 -0.31
N GLY A 540 -9.47 25.49 -0.28
CA GLY A 540 -9.79 26.89 -0.04
C GLY A 540 -10.51 27.10 1.29
N ASN A 541 -11.67 27.77 1.26
CA ASN A 541 -12.53 28.02 2.41
C ASN A 541 -13.70 27.02 2.54
N ARG A 542 -13.68 25.91 1.80
CA ARG A 542 -14.76 24.93 1.77
C ARG A 542 -14.26 23.55 2.19
N SER A 543 -15.15 22.76 2.75
CA SER A 543 -14.97 21.34 2.93
C SER A 543 -16.13 20.56 2.32
N TYR A 544 -15.86 19.30 2.01
CA TYR A 544 -16.81 18.39 1.40
C TYR A 544 -16.82 17.11 2.20
N LEU A 545 -17.91 16.89 2.94
CA LEU A 545 -18.12 15.65 3.69
C LEU A 545 -18.81 14.64 2.78
N PHE A 546 -18.10 13.56 2.50
CA PHE A 546 -18.61 12.38 1.82
C PHE A 546 -19.18 11.43 2.86
N LEU A 547 -20.38 10.93 2.61
CA LEU A 547 -21.07 9.93 3.41
C LEU A 547 -21.43 8.76 2.50
N LEU A 548 -20.97 7.54 2.86
CA LEU A 548 -21.20 6.35 2.08
C LEU A 548 -21.85 5.28 2.97
N ASN A 549 -23.03 4.84 2.59
CA ASN A 549 -23.79 3.82 3.32
C ASN A 549 -23.40 2.43 2.79
N HIS A 550 -22.77 1.63 3.61
CA HIS A 550 -22.41 0.24 3.30
C HIS A 550 -23.43 -0.78 3.81
N THR A 551 -24.53 -0.33 4.41
CA THR A 551 -25.60 -1.19 4.92
C THR A 551 -26.70 -1.44 3.88
N ASP A 552 -27.55 -2.39 4.17
CA ASP A 552 -28.73 -2.74 3.35
C ASP A 552 -30.00 -1.96 3.75
N THR A 553 -29.87 -0.92 4.59
CA THR A 553 -30.98 -0.08 5.07
C THR A 553 -30.76 1.40 4.76
N GLU A 554 -31.85 2.14 4.66
CA GLU A 554 -31.78 3.61 4.57
C GLU A 554 -31.33 4.22 5.91
N ILE A 555 -30.41 5.17 5.85
CA ILE A 555 -29.88 5.89 7.01
C ILE A 555 -30.03 7.39 6.78
N THR A 556 -30.48 8.11 7.81
CA THR A 556 -30.60 9.55 7.82
C THR A 556 -29.59 10.16 8.79
N ILE A 557 -28.78 11.10 8.35
CA ILE A 557 -27.68 11.70 9.11
C ILE A 557 -27.86 13.20 9.17
N PRO A 558 -27.84 13.81 10.37
CA PRO A 558 -27.85 15.26 10.49
C PRO A 558 -26.54 15.84 9.92
N VAL A 559 -26.66 16.89 9.12
CA VAL A 559 -25.51 17.51 8.46
C VAL A 559 -25.57 19.03 8.57
N GLU A 560 -24.39 19.66 8.67
CA GLU A 560 -24.23 21.10 8.62
C GLU A 560 -23.74 21.50 7.22
N GLY A 561 -24.57 22.16 6.42
CA GLY A 561 -24.20 22.57 5.07
C GLY A 561 -25.22 22.21 4.01
N THR A 562 -24.78 22.20 2.75
CA THR A 562 -25.63 21.94 1.59
C THR A 562 -25.33 20.59 1.00
N VAL A 563 -26.31 19.70 0.90
CA VAL A 563 -26.18 18.43 0.15
C VAL A 563 -26.09 18.77 -1.34
N ILE A 564 -24.92 18.53 -1.94
CA ILE A 564 -24.66 18.81 -3.36
C ILE A 564 -24.73 17.56 -4.23
N HIS A 565 -24.75 16.37 -3.61
CA HIS A 565 -25.00 15.07 -4.26
C HIS A 565 -25.76 14.17 -3.29
N GLY A 566 -26.67 13.33 -3.78
CA GLY A 566 -27.54 12.48 -2.99
C GLY A 566 -28.87 13.13 -2.67
N SER A 567 -29.54 12.66 -1.61
CA SER A 567 -30.85 13.15 -1.18
C SER A 567 -30.76 13.87 0.16
N ALA A 568 -31.62 14.87 0.35
CA ALA A 568 -31.73 15.62 1.59
C ALA A 568 -33.19 15.70 2.07
N SER A 569 -33.37 15.74 3.39
CA SER A 569 -34.65 16.05 4.05
C SER A 569 -34.38 17.04 5.18
N GLY A 570 -34.72 18.31 4.96
CA GLY A 570 -34.36 19.41 5.88
C GLY A 570 -32.84 19.49 6.06
N SER A 571 -32.37 19.46 7.31
CA SER A 571 -30.93 19.47 7.69
C SER A 571 -30.31 18.09 7.75
N HIS A 572 -30.85 17.10 7.03
CA HIS A 572 -30.36 15.72 7.06
C HIS A 572 -30.03 15.25 5.64
N ALA A 573 -28.90 14.55 5.50
CA ALA A 573 -28.61 13.71 4.35
C ALA A 573 -29.35 12.38 4.48
N VAL A 574 -30.03 11.95 3.42
CA VAL A 574 -30.74 10.67 3.34
C VAL A 574 -29.94 9.74 2.44
N LEU A 575 -29.48 8.64 3.02
CA LEU A 575 -28.62 7.63 2.38
C LEU A 575 -29.42 6.34 2.18
N PRO A 576 -29.96 6.06 1.00
CA PRO A 576 -30.56 4.75 0.72
C PRO A 576 -29.56 3.62 1.00
N ALA A 577 -30.05 2.38 1.07
CA ALA A 577 -29.18 1.20 1.12
C ALA A 577 -28.12 1.26 0.01
N GLY A 578 -26.83 1.19 0.37
CA GLY A 578 -25.72 1.34 -0.57
C GLY A 578 -25.57 2.75 -1.19
N GLY A 579 -26.30 3.73 -0.70
CA GLY A 579 -26.33 5.10 -1.22
C GLY A 579 -25.17 5.97 -0.75
N THR A 580 -25.05 7.14 -1.37
CA THR A 580 -23.98 8.12 -1.08
C THR A 580 -24.56 9.53 -1.02
N ALA A 581 -23.95 10.40 -0.20
CA ALA A 581 -24.19 11.84 -0.24
C ALA A 581 -22.88 12.63 -0.12
N VAL A 582 -22.87 13.83 -0.68
CA VAL A 582 -21.78 14.79 -0.51
C VAL A 582 -22.36 16.09 0.00
N VAL A 583 -21.84 16.55 1.13
CA VAL A 583 -22.27 17.78 1.80
C VAL A 583 -21.17 18.82 1.68
N ARG A 584 -21.49 19.95 1.13
CA ARG A 584 -20.60 21.12 1.13
C ARG A 584 -20.79 21.88 2.44
N GLU A 585 -19.70 22.03 3.19
CA GLU A 585 -19.63 22.73 4.46
C GLU A 585 -18.68 23.94 4.36
N GLU A 586 -18.75 24.86 5.29
CA GLU A 586 -17.64 25.80 5.50
C GLU A 586 -16.42 25.04 6.02
N ALA A 587 -15.23 25.43 5.55
CA ALA A 587 -14.02 24.77 6.03
C ALA A 587 -13.89 24.96 7.55
N PRO A 588 -13.64 23.88 8.31
CA PRO A 588 -13.44 24.00 9.74
C PRO A 588 -12.26 24.95 10.02
N ALA A 589 -12.41 25.82 11.03
CA ALA A 589 -11.38 26.77 11.41
C ALA A 589 -10.05 26.03 11.66
N HIS A 590 -9.02 26.42 10.92
CA HIS A 590 -7.69 25.83 11.01
C HIS A 590 -7.08 26.19 12.38
N ARG A 591 -6.93 25.21 13.26
CA ARG A 591 -5.98 25.32 14.38
C ARG A 591 -4.71 24.58 13.98
N PRO A 592 -3.61 25.27 13.62
CA PRO A 592 -2.36 24.61 13.35
C PRO A 592 -1.88 23.92 14.64
N ARG A 593 -1.65 22.61 14.59
CA ARG A 593 -0.72 21.99 15.52
C ARG A 593 0.65 22.55 15.12
N GLY A 594 1.38 23.17 16.05
CA GLY A 594 2.60 23.94 15.79
C GLY A 594 3.61 23.20 14.90
N GLY A 595 3.65 23.56 13.64
CA GLY A 595 4.51 22.98 12.62
C GLY A 595 3.97 23.28 11.22
N ARG A 596 4.82 23.64 10.29
CA ARG A 596 4.46 23.91 8.89
C ARG A 596 3.87 22.67 8.24
N SER A 597 2.81 22.83 7.45
CA SER A 597 2.29 21.79 6.55
C SER A 597 3.44 21.26 5.69
N PRO A 598 3.61 19.92 5.55
CA PRO A 598 4.65 19.35 4.66
C PRO A 598 4.44 19.71 3.19
N LEU A 599 3.34 20.38 2.87
CA LEU A 599 2.90 20.67 1.51
C LEU A 599 3.28 22.08 1.01
N GLU A 600 3.98 22.90 1.82
CA GLU A 600 4.35 24.26 1.45
C GLU A 600 5.82 24.44 1.04
N THR A 601 6.63 23.39 1.02
CA THR A 601 8.03 23.46 0.56
C THR A 601 8.19 22.74 -0.77
N GLY A 602 7.91 23.44 -1.88
CA GLY A 602 8.18 22.96 -3.22
C GLY A 602 7.51 23.81 -4.29
N THR A 603 8.07 24.98 -4.55
CA THR A 603 7.94 25.67 -5.85
C THR A 603 8.96 25.09 -6.82
#